data_4fb7252f82eadcb831dd2da6105d9e5a
#
_entry.id   4fb7252f82eadcb831dd2da6105d9e5a
#
_cell.length_a   1.000
_cell.length_b   1.000
_cell.length_c   1.000
_cell.angle_alpha   90.00
_cell.angle_beta   90.00
_cell.angle_gamma   90.00
#
_symmetry.space_group_name_H-M   'P 1'
#
loop_
_entity.id
_entity.type
_entity.pdbx_description
1 polymer ?
#
loop_
_entity_poly.entity_id
_entity_poly.type
_entity_poly.pdbx_seq_one_letter_code
_entity_poly.pdbx_strand_id
1 'polypeptide(L)'
;MVAIIFMDNEYKFIFVMVAAYTLVNNIATYFEKISVMIGEFNASALRNILKSVLTIFIIFVLWVGIKFNVSVRYFQFYTVLFVIVYGILAFQYCLYYKELIFGEKDIISKQKENLKKIVLSGFVLLLADMVANLILTLDRQFVSALFDINTYSIYSFAYSMLRIVILAISAIATVLYPTLKRMSVEQMKKSYNYSLAIVGMISFGSLMLYYPLCVIVKSFLIEYIDSLVIFRILFPSITINAIISMIMISHYKALGKEKEYFYISVVILIISAIFNMGAYFVSKSPLGFSVASMLVMVLWYIVSNRKLEKTYNINTKINSYI
;
A
#
# COMPACT_ATOMS: atom_id res chain seq x y z
N MET A 1 9.83 -10.77 22.74
CA MET A 1 9.47 -11.94 23.55
C MET A 1 9.14 -11.59 25.00
N VAL A 2 9.93 -10.81 25.72
CA VAL A 2 9.70 -10.46 27.15
C VAL A 2 8.36 -9.74 27.39
N ALA A 3 7.94 -8.82 26.50
CA ALA A 3 6.69 -8.08 26.67
C ALA A 3 5.40 -8.95 26.60
N ILE A 4 5.46 -10.10 25.95
CA ILE A 4 4.30 -10.99 25.79
C ILE A 4 3.92 -11.68 27.12
N ILE A 5 4.88 -11.84 28.03
CA ILE A 5 4.69 -12.55 29.30
C ILE A 5 3.78 -11.74 30.24
N PHE A 6 3.79 -10.42 30.13
CA PHE A 6 3.04 -9.50 30.99
C PHE A 6 1.70 -9.02 30.40
N MET A 7 1.30 -9.53 29.24
CA MET A 7 0.03 -9.15 28.61
C MET A 7 -1.11 -10.09 29.06
N ASP A 8 -2.32 -9.57 29.05
CA ASP A 8 -3.55 -10.38 29.28
C ASP A 8 -3.70 -11.45 28.18
N ASN A 9 -4.36 -12.55 28.51
CA ASN A 9 -4.49 -13.73 27.64
C ASN A 9 -5.14 -13.39 26.30
N GLU A 10 -6.04 -12.42 26.24
CA GLU A 10 -6.68 -11.98 24.99
C GLU A 10 -5.68 -11.29 24.06
N TYR A 11 -4.83 -10.42 24.60
CA TYR A 11 -3.78 -9.76 23.82
C TYR A 11 -2.70 -10.74 23.36
N LYS A 12 -2.36 -11.75 24.17
CA LYS A 12 -1.44 -12.83 23.79
C LYS A 12 -1.95 -13.57 22.57
N PHE A 13 -3.24 -13.93 22.57
CA PHE A 13 -3.88 -14.61 21.44
C PHE A 13 -3.80 -13.75 20.17
N ILE A 14 -4.17 -12.47 20.24
CA ILE A 14 -4.10 -11.54 19.11
C ILE A 14 -2.68 -11.46 18.56
N PHE A 15 -1.69 -11.30 19.44
CA PHE A 15 -0.28 -11.19 19.05
C PHE A 15 0.22 -12.45 18.32
N VAL A 16 -0.10 -13.63 18.84
CA VAL A 16 0.26 -14.90 18.22
C VAL A 16 -0.40 -15.05 16.85
N MET A 17 -1.69 -14.70 16.72
CA MET A 17 -2.40 -14.75 15.45
C MET A 17 -1.85 -13.76 14.42
N VAL A 18 -1.52 -12.54 14.83
CA VAL A 18 -0.88 -11.54 13.96
C VAL A 18 0.51 -12.01 13.51
N ALA A 19 1.29 -12.61 14.40
CA ALA A 19 2.61 -13.17 14.06
C ALA A 19 2.48 -14.33 13.06
N ALA A 20 1.55 -15.27 13.30
CA ALA A 20 1.27 -16.38 12.40
C ALA A 20 0.78 -15.89 11.04
N TYR A 21 -0.17 -14.93 11.01
CA TYR A 21 -0.64 -14.29 9.79
C TYR A 21 0.50 -13.64 9.01
N THR A 22 1.33 -12.86 9.69
CA THR A 22 2.45 -12.15 9.06
C THR A 22 3.42 -13.11 8.40
N LEU A 23 3.76 -14.21 9.08
CA LEU A 23 4.66 -15.23 8.56
C LEU A 23 4.09 -15.87 7.29
N VAL A 24 2.85 -16.32 7.36
CA VAL A 24 2.18 -17.00 6.24
C VAL A 24 1.94 -16.05 5.06
N ASN A 25 1.51 -14.82 5.34
CA ASN A 25 1.29 -13.79 4.33
C ASN A 25 2.61 -13.41 3.63
N ASN A 26 3.73 -13.33 4.36
CA ASN A 26 5.02 -13.03 3.76
C ASN A 26 5.47 -14.13 2.80
N ILE A 27 5.26 -15.41 3.15
CA ILE A 27 5.54 -16.54 2.25
C ILE A 27 4.69 -16.44 0.98
N ALA A 28 3.38 -16.24 1.13
CA ALA A 28 2.47 -16.12 -0.01
C ALA A 28 2.84 -14.93 -0.91
N THR A 29 3.13 -13.76 -0.32
CA THR A 29 3.51 -12.55 -1.04
C THR A 29 4.85 -12.71 -1.75
N TYR A 30 5.81 -13.40 -1.15
CA TYR A 30 7.11 -13.69 -1.79
C TYR A 30 6.93 -14.48 -3.09
N PHE A 31 6.19 -15.57 -3.07
CA PHE A 31 5.92 -16.36 -4.26
C PHE A 31 5.01 -15.67 -5.27
N GLU A 32 4.07 -14.85 -4.82
CA GLU A 32 3.29 -13.99 -5.70
C GLU A 32 4.19 -13.04 -6.51
N LYS A 33 5.18 -12.41 -5.86
CA LYS A 33 6.16 -11.56 -6.54
C LYS A 33 7.02 -12.34 -7.53
N ILE A 34 7.43 -13.56 -7.19
CA ILE A 34 8.15 -14.45 -8.12
C ILE A 34 7.28 -14.76 -9.33
N SER A 35 6.00 -15.15 -9.15
CA SER A 35 5.06 -15.40 -10.24
C SER A 35 4.97 -14.24 -11.22
N VAL A 36 4.82 -13.02 -10.69
CA VAL A 36 4.75 -11.79 -11.49
C VAL A 36 6.06 -11.53 -12.24
N MET A 37 7.23 -11.76 -11.60
CA MET A 37 8.54 -11.55 -12.23
C MET A 37 8.83 -12.53 -13.36
N ILE A 38 8.37 -13.79 -13.24
CA ILE A 38 8.52 -14.83 -14.28
C ILE A 38 7.51 -14.58 -15.42
N GLY A 39 6.43 -13.84 -15.17
CA GLY A 39 5.38 -13.55 -16.13
C GLY A 39 4.17 -14.47 -16.02
N GLU A 40 4.09 -15.27 -14.96
CA GLU A 40 2.96 -16.16 -14.67
C GLU A 40 1.79 -15.41 -14.00
N PHE A 41 1.32 -14.37 -14.66
CA PHE A 41 0.24 -13.51 -14.13
C PHE A 41 -1.05 -14.27 -13.85
N ASN A 42 -1.40 -15.24 -14.71
CA ASN A 42 -2.62 -16.04 -14.53
C ASN A 42 -2.58 -16.86 -13.25
N ALA A 43 -1.43 -17.45 -12.92
CA ALA A 43 -1.26 -18.24 -11.71
C ALA A 43 -1.42 -17.37 -10.45
N SER A 44 -0.84 -16.16 -10.45
CA SER A 44 -0.99 -15.18 -9.37
C SER A 44 -2.43 -14.67 -9.26
N ALA A 45 -3.07 -14.33 -10.38
CA ALA A 45 -4.44 -13.83 -10.42
C ALA A 45 -5.44 -14.86 -9.88
N LEU A 46 -5.32 -16.12 -10.29
CA LEU A 46 -6.22 -17.20 -9.87
C LEU A 46 -6.14 -17.46 -8.36
N ARG A 47 -4.93 -17.42 -7.78
CA ARG A 47 -4.74 -17.55 -6.34
C ARG A 47 -5.29 -16.36 -5.56
N ASN A 48 -5.15 -15.15 -6.08
CA ASN A 48 -5.72 -13.95 -5.47
C ASN A 48 -7.26 -13.96 -5.50
N ILE A 49 -7.85 -14.47 -6.59
CA ILE A 49 -9.31 -14.70 -6.68
C ILE A 49 -9.73 -15.74 -5.62
N LEU A 50 -9.04 -16.87 -5.53
CA LEU A 50 -9.32 -17.90 -4.53
C LEU A 50 -9.25 -17.34 -3.11
N LYS A 51 -8.22 -16.54 -2.80
CA LYS A 51 -8.10 -15.85 -1.52
C LYS A 51 -9.31 -14.98 -1.22
N SER A 52 -9.74 -14.18 -2.18
CA SER A 52 -10.87 -13.29 -2.03
C SER A 52 -12.18 -14.05 -1.81
N VAL A 53 -12.42 -15.11 -2.58
CA VAL A 53 -13.59 -15.98 -2.43
C VAL A 53 -13.63 -16.63 -1.05
N LEU A 54 -12.51 -17.21 -0.60
CA LEU A 54 -12.42 -17.81 0.73
C LEU A 54 -12.64 -16.80 1.85
N THR A 55 -12.11 -15.58 1.70
CA THR A 55 -12.32 -14.51 2.69
C THR A 55 -13.78 -14.09 2.76
N ILE A 56 -14.45 -13.92 1.62
CA ILE A 56 -15.89 -13.62 1.55
C ILE A 56 -16.69 -14.76 2.18
N PHE A 57 -16.33 -16.01 1.91
CA PHE A 57 -16.98 -17.18 2.50
C PHE A 57 -16.87 -17.18 4.02
N ILE A 58 -15.71 -16.87 4.60
CA ILE A 58 -15.55 -16.74 6.06
C ILE A 58 -16.46 -15.67 6.63
N ILE A 59 -16.52 -14.48 5.99
CA ILE A 59 -17.40 -13.40 6.44
C ILE A 59 -18.85 -13.83 6.39
N PHE A 60 -19.27 -14.54 5.34
CA PHE A 60 -20.62 -15.07 5.22
C PHE A 60 -20.95 -16.09 6.32
N VAL A 61 -20.05 -17.05 6.59
CA VAL A 61 -20.22 -18.03 7.67
C VAL A 61 -20.38 -17.35 9.03
N LEU A 62 -19.58 -16.33 9.31
CA LEU A 62 -19.68 -15.55 10.54
C LEU A 62 -21.01 -14.79 10.63
N TRP A 63 -21.44 -14.17 9.55
CA TRP A 63 -22.71 -13.44 9.50
C TRP A 63 -23.89 -14.38 9.77
N VAL A 64 -23.87 -15.60 9.17
CA VAL A 64 -24.86 -16.63 9.45
C VAL A 64 -24.82 -17.04 10.92
N GLY A 65 -23.62 -17.30 11.48
CA GLY A 65 -23.44 -17.66 12.88
C GLY A 65 -24.01 -16.63 13.85
N ILE A 66 -23.79 -15.34 13.58
CA ILE A 66 -24.36 -14.23 14.37
C ILE A 66 -25.89 -14.24 14.29
N LYS A 67 -26.44 -14.44 13.08
CA LYS A 67 -27.89 -14.45 12.87
C LYS A 67 -28.60 -15.60 13.61
N PHE A 68 -27.92 -16.73 13.76
CA PHE A 68 -28.44 -17.90 14.48
C PHE A 68 -28.04 -17.94 15.97
N ASN A 69 -27.51 -16.84 16.53
CA ASN A 69 -27.11 -16.72 17.95
C ASN A 69 -26.17 -17.86 18.41
N VAL A 70 -25.32 -18.36 17.56
CA VAL A 70 -24.33 -19.36 17.94
C VAL A 70 -23.32 -18.71 18.90
N SER A 71 -23.22 -19.22 20.13
CA SER A 71 -22.31 -18.70 21.16
C SER A 71 -20.85 -19.04 20.84
N VAL A 72 -20.24 -18.27 19.96
CA VAL A 72 -18.83 -18.39 19.59
C VAL A 72 -18.13 -17.04 19.83
N ARG A 73 -16.86 -17.09 20.23
CA ARG A 73 -16.02 -15.88 20.25
C ARG A 73 -15.66 -15.50 18.80
N TYR A 74 -16.57 -14.81 18.12
CA TYR A 74 -16.51 -14.50 16.69
C TYR A 74 -15.19 -13.91 16.24
N PHE A 75 -14.60 -13.01 17.04
CA PHE A 75 -13.31 -12.39 16.72
C PHE A 75 -12.18 -13.43 16.66
N GLN A 76 -12.10 -14.32 17.65
CA GLN A 76 -11.05 -15.35 17.69
C GLN A 76 -11.23 -16.35 16.54
N PHE A 77 -12.46 -16.76 16.29
CA PHE A 77 -12.79 -17.67 15.19
C PHE A 77 -12.44 -17.04 13.82
N TYR A 78 -12.79 -15.76 13.61
CA TYR A 78 -12.45 -15.03 12.40
C TYR A 78 -10.94 -15.00 12.18
N THR A 79 -10.16 -14.62 13.19
CA THR A 79 -8.70 -14.50 13.05
C THR A 79 -8.05 -15.84 12.75
N VAL A 80 -8.47 -16.94 13.36
CA VAL A 80 -7.97 -18.27 13.07
C VAL A 80 -8.27 -18.69 11.63
N LEU A 81 -9.53 -18.55 11.19
CA LEU A 81 -9.93 -18.88 9.81
C LEU A 81 -9.16 -18.04 8.78
N PHE A 82 -8.93 -16.77 9.08
CA PHE A 82 -8.18 -15.89 8.22
C PHE A 82 -6.72 -16.36 8.06
N VAL A 83 -6.06 -16.76 9.15
CA VAL A 83 -4.72 -17.34 9.11
C VAL A 83 -4.69 -18.64 8.30
N ILE A 84 -5.73 -19.49 8.45
CA ILE A 84 -5.85 -20.74 7.68
C ILE A 84 -5.95 -20.46 6.18
N VAL A 85 -6.75 -19.49 5.74
CA VAL A 85 -6.87 -19.12 4.31
C VAL A 85 -5.51 -18.72 3.73
N TYR A 86 -4.77 -17.87 4.43
CA TYR A 86 -3.43 -17.50 4.00
C TYR A 86 -2.45 -18.66 4.06
N GLY A 87 -2.63 -19.60 5.02
CA GLY A 87 -1.89 -20.84 5.11
C GLY A 87 -2.08 -21.75 3.89
N ILE A 88 -3.32 -21.92 3.46
CA ILE A 88 -3.66 -22.67 2.24
C ILE A 88 -2.96 -22.06 1.02
N LEU A 89 -3.00 -20.73 0.88
CA LEU A 89 -2.34 -20.04 -0.23
C LEU A 89 -0.82 -20.23 -0.21
N ALA A 90 -0.19 -20.01 0.94
CA ALA A 90 1.24 -20.20 1.09
C ALA A 90 1.64 -21.65 0.76
N PHE A 91 0.88 -22.62 1.21
CA PHE A 91 1.08 -24.04 0.91
C PHE A 91 0.93 -24.35 -0.57
N GLN A 92 -0.11 -23.80 -1.24
CA GLN A 92 -0.28 -23.95 -2.69
C GLN A 92 0.90 -23.34 -3.47
N TYR A 93 1.41 -22.19 -3.07
CA TYR A 93 2.58 -21.61 -3.68
C TYR A 93 3.83 -22.47 -3.46
N CYS A 94 4.03 -23.00 -2.25
CA CYS A 94 5.17 -23.87 -1.96
C CYS A 94 5.11 -25.16 -2.80
N LEU A 95 3.93 -25.74 -3.01
CA LEU A 95 3.76 -26.91 -3.87
C LEU A 95 4.02 -26.58 -5.35
N TYR A 96 3.54 -25.43 -5.81
CA TYR A 96 3.71 -25.01 -7.21
C TYR A 96 5.17 -24.73 -7.53
N TYR A 97 5.90 -24.09 -6.62
CA TYR A 97 7.33 -23.77 -6.78
C TYR A 97 8.26 -24.74 -6.05
N LYS A 98 7.84 -26.00 -5.85
CA LYS A 98 8.64 -27.02 -5.13
C LYS A 98 10.02 -27.21 -5.72
N GLU A 99 10.16 -27.17 -7.04
CA GLU A 99 11.45 -27.32 -7.74
C GLU A 99 12.39 -26.15 -7.45
N LEU A 100 11.86 -24.94 -7.31
CA LEU A 100 12.62 -23.76 -6.95
C LEU A 100 13.08 -23.81 -5.48
N ILE A 101 12.33 -24.46 -4.60
CA ILE A 101 12.63 -24.59 -3.16
C ILE A 101 13.60 -25.75 -2.91
N PHE A 102 13.39 -26.89 -3.58
CA PHE A 102 14.10 -28.14 -3.32
C PHE A 102 14.99 -28.60 -4.47
N GLY A 103 15.16 -27.78 -5.54
CA GLY A 103 16.01 -28.08 -6.69
C GLY A 103 17.49 -28.12 -6.34
N GLU A 104 18.32 -28.37 -7.36
CA GLU A 104 19.78 -28.46 -7.20
C GLU A 104 20.37 -27.21 -6.55
N LYS A 105 21.10 -27.44 -5.47
CA LYS A 105 21.73 -26.36 -4.70
C LYS A 105 23.06 -26.01 -5.37
N ASP A 106 23.12 -24.91 -6.06
CA ASP A 106 24.37 -24.30 -6.46
C ASP A 106 25.26 -23.98 -5.27
N ILE A 107 26.57 -24.07 -5.47
CA ILE A 107 27.57 -23.93 -4.41
C ILE A 107 27.41 -22.55 -3.73
N ILE A 108 26.90 -22.55 -2.51
CA ILE A 108 26.58 -21.38 -1.68
C ILE A 108 27.77 -20.39 -1.55
N SER A 109 29.02 -20.88 -1.66
CA SER A 109 30.22 -20.06 -1.49
C SER A 109 30.41 -18.98 -2.57
N LYS A 110 30.00 -19.25 -3.83
CA LYS A 110 30.07 -18.26 -4.94
C LYS A 110 29.00 -17.19 -4.88
N GLN A 111 27.91 -17.44 -4.16
CA GLN A 111 26.72 -16.56 -4.13
C GLN A 111 26.69 -15.63 -2.92
N LYS A 112 27.58 -15.81 -1.91
CA LYS A 112 27.56 -15.04 -0.65
C LYS A 112 27.67 -13.53 -0.87
N GLU A 113 28.48 -13.08 -1.81
CA GLU A 113 28.66 -11.65 -2.11
C GLU A 113 27.44 -11.07 -2.84
N ASN A 114 26.85 -11.82 -3.75
CA ASN A 114 25.62 -11.46 -4.45
C ASN A 114 24.45 -11.41 -3.47
N LEU A 115 24.35 -12.37 -2.55
CA LEU A 115 23.34 -12.40 -1.49
C LEU A 115 23.44 -11.14 -0.60
N LYS A 116 24.65 -10.76 -0.19
CA LYS A 116 24.87 -9.54 0.62
C LYS A 116 24.41 -8.28 -0.12
N LYS A 117 24.71 -8.17 -1.40
CA LYS A 117 24.27 -7.03 -2.24
C LYS A 117 22.73 -6.98 -2.36
N ILE A 118 22.11 -8.13 -2.62
CA ILE A 118 20.64 -8.25 -2.74
C ILE A 118 19.95 -7.89 -1.41
N VAL A 119 20.44 -8.45 -0.29
CA VAL A 119 19.88 -8.17 1.03
C VAL A 119 20.02 -6.69 1.39
N LEU A 120 21.18 -6.08 1.14
CA LEU A 120 21.42 -4.67 1.44
C LEU A 120 20.53 -3.74 0.60
N SER A 121 20.42 -4.00 -0.71
CA SER A 121 19.54 -3.25 -1.60
C SER A 121 18.07 -3.43 -1.20
N GLY A 122 17.65 -4.66 -0.92
CA GLY A 122 16.31 -4.98 -0.44
C GLY A 122 15.97 -4.30 0.89
N PHE A 123 16.92 -4.21 1.82
CA PHE A 123 16.75 -3.55 3.10
C PHE A 123 16.53 -2.03 2.93
N VAL A 124 17.34 -1.37 2.10
CA VAL A 124 17.16 0.05 1.80
C VAL A 124 15.79 0.31 1.16
N LEU A 125 15.37 -0.58 0.26
CA LEU A 125 14.06 -0.48 -0.39
C LEU A 125 12.92 -0.67 0.62
N LEU A 126 13.04 -1.64 1.53
CA LEU A 126 12.07 -1.87 2.60
C LEU A 126 11.95 -0.64 3.51
N LEU A 127 13.06 -0.03 3.92
CA LEU A 127 13.05 1.20 4.70
C LEU A 127 12.38 2.35 3.92
N ALA A 128 12.66 2.48 2.63
CA ALA A 128 12.03 3.49 1.80
C ALA A 128 10.50 3.30 1.71
N ASP A 129 10.05 2.08 1.52
CA ASP A 129 8.62 1.74 1.48
C ASP A 129 7.95 1.93 2.85
N MET A 130 8.66 1.65 3.97
CA MET A 130 8.16 1.96 5.32
C MET A 130 7.98 3.47 5.53
N VAL A 131 8.97 4.27 5.17
CA VAL A 131 8.90 5.74 5.28
C VAL A 131 7.76 6.28 4.41
N ALA A 132 7.61 5.77 3.17
CA ALA A 132 6.52 6.15 2.28
C ALA A 132 5.14 5.85 2.90
N ASN A 133 4.97 4.66 3.50
CA ASN A 133 3.74 4.31 4.21
C ASN A 133 3.49 5.19 5.43
N LEU A 134 4.56 5.57 6.17
CA LEU A 134 4.44 6.51 7.28
C LEU A 134 3.92 7.88 6.81
N ILE A 135 4.42 8.42 5.69
CA ILE A 135 3.92 9.68 5.11
C ILE A 135 2.40 9.59 4.87
N LEU A 136 1.94 8.47 4.30
CA LEU A 136 0.53 8.24 3.96
C LEU A 136 -0.39 7.99 5.17
N THR A 137 0.18 7.78 6.35
CA THR A 137 -0.59 7.42 7.56
C THR A 137 -0.37 8.37 8.72
N LEU A 138 0.59 9.30 8.60
CA LEU A 138 1.04 10.15 9.70
C LEU A 138 -0.08 11.03 10.24
N ASP A 139 -0.86 11.63 9.37
CA ASP A 139 -2.01 12.45 9.75
C ASP A 139 -3.03 11.68 10.60
N ARG A 140 -3.33 10.42 10.23
CA ARG A 140 -4.20 9.55 11.02
C ARG A 140 -3.64 9.24 12.40
N GLN A 141 -2.29 9.10 12.50
CA GLN A 141 -1.65 8.92 13.80
C GLN A 141 -1.76 10.17 14.67
N PHE A 142 -1.61 11.36 14.08
CA PHE A 142 -1.84 12.62 14.78
C PHE A 142 -3.31 12.75 15.21
N VAL A 143 -4.26 12.45 14.34
CA VAL A 143 -5.69 12.49 14.70
C VAL A 143 -6.01 11.49 15.79
N SER A 144 -5.46 10.28 15.75
CA SER A 144 -5.63 9.26 16.78
C SER A 144 -5.06 9.67 18.15
N ALA A 145 -3.97 10.43 18.15
CA ALA A 145 -3.29 10.85 19.38
C ALA A 145 -3.90 12.12 20.02
N LEU A 146 -4.54 12.97 19.21
CA LEU A 146 -4.94 14.32 19.61
C LEU A 146 -6.46 14.50 19.73
N PHE A 147 -7.26 13.57 19.17
CA PHE A 147 -8.72 13.66 19.17
C PHE A 147 -9.35 12.40 19.78
N ASP A 148 -10.65 12.45 20.02
CA ASP A 148 -11.43 11.34 20.50
C ASP A 148 -11.58 10.21 19.46
N ILE A 149 -11.96 9.03 19.94
CA ILE A 149 -12.07 7.82 19.11
C ILE A 149 -13.12 7.95 18.00
N ASN A 150 -14.18 8.71 18.23
CA ASN A 150 -15.23 8.94 17.23
C ASN A 150 -14.70 9.78 16.07
N THR A 151 -14.02 10.88 16.36
CA THR A 151 -13.34 11.74 15.38
C THR A 151 -12.30 10.94 14.57
N TYR A 152 -11.51 10.09 15.23
CA TYR A 152 -10.57 9.21 14.55
C TYR A 152 -11.27 8.19 13.65
N SER A 153 -12.39 7.63 14.08
CA SER A 153 -13.18 6.68 13.29
C SER A 153 -13.70 7.31 12.01
N ILE A 154 -14.29 8.50 12.09
CA ILE A 154 -14.79 9.29 10.96
C ILE A 154 -13.63 9.61 9.99
N TYR A 155 -12.49 10.05 10.50
CA TYR A 155 -11.30 10.37 9.71
C TYR A 155 -10.75 9.13 8.99
N SER A 156 -10.61 8.03 9.70
CA SER A 156 -10.10 6.76 9.15
C SER A 156 -11.05 6.15 8.13
N PHE A 157 -12.35 6.34 8.28
CA PHE A 157 -13.35 5.90 7.31
C PHE A 157 -13.19 6.63 5.97
N ALA A 158 -12.96 7.96 5.98
CA ALA A 158 -12.66 8.71 4.76
C ALA A 158 -11.46 8.13 4.01
N TYR A 159 -10.39 7.77 4.72
CA TYR A 159 -9.23 7.09 4.12
C TYR A 159 -9.53 5.69 3.59
N SER A 160 -10.42 4.96 4.23
CA SER A 160 -10.82 3.63 3.76
C SER A 160 -11.52 3.72 2.40
N MET A 161 -12.35 4.72 2.19
CA MET A 161 -12.97 4.99 0.88
C MET A 161 -11.95 5.37 -0.19
N LEU A 162 -10.96 6.23 0.14
CA LEU A 162 -9.84 6.53 -0.77
C LEU A 162 -9.08 5.28 -1.17
N ARG A 163 -8.83 4.40 -0.21
CA ARG A 163 -8.07 3.16 -0.44
C ARG A 163 -8.76 2.21 -1.42
N ILE A 164 -10.08 2.15 -1.45
CA ILE A 164 -10.84 1.35 -2.42
C ILE A 164 -10.49 1.81 -3.85
N VAL A 165 -10.50 3.11 -4.11
CA VAL A 165 -10.19 3.66 -5.43
C VAL A 165 -8.72 3.45 -5.79
N ILE A 166 -7.81 3.69 -4.85
CA ILE A 166 -6.37 3.46 -5.04
C ILE A 166 -6.07 1.99 -5.36
N LEU A 167 -6.74 1.04 -4.70
CA LEU A 167 -6.57 -0.39 -4.97
C LEU A 167 -6.99 -0.75 -6.40
N ALA A 168 -8.11 -0.20 -6.89
CA ALA A 168 -8.54 -0.43 -8.27
C ALA A 168 -7.51 0.06 -9.29
N ILE A 169 -6.92 1.24 -9.06
CA ILE A 169 -5.89 1.80 -9.94
C ILE A 169 -4.56 1.05 -9.80
N SER A 170 -4.21 0.57 -8.60
CA SER A 170 -2.92 -0.08 -8.31
C SER A 170 -2.69 -1.39 -9.06
N ALA A 171 -3.75 -2.02 -9.56
CA ALA A 171 -3.64 -3.20 -10.41
C ALA A 171 -2.74 -2.94 -11.64
N ILE A 172 -2.76 -1.72 -12.18
CA ILE A 172 -1.93 -1.31 -13.31
C ILE A 172 -0.45 -1.25 -12.93
N ALA A 173 -0.14 -0.83 -11.71
CA ALA A 173 1.25 -0.67 -11.24
C ALA A 173 2.00 -2.01 -11.13
N THR A 174 1.30 -3.10 -10.89
CA THR A 174 1.92 -4.44 -10.74
C THR A 174 2.65 -4.89 -12.00
N VAL A 175 2.20 -4.44 -13.17
CA VAL A 175 2.79 -4.79 -14.48
C VAL A 175 3.89 -3.79 -14.87
N LEU A 176 3.82 -2.56 -14.39
CA LEU A 176 4.73 -1.49 -14.82
C LEU A 176 6.18 -1.74 -14.41
N TYR A 177 6.44 -2.09 -13.16
CA TYR A 177 7.80 -2.29 -12.66
C TYR A 177 8.56 -3.41 -13.40
N PRO A 178 8.03 -4.63 -13.57
CA PRO A 178 8.69 -5.67 -14.34
C PRO A 178 8.95 -5.27 -15.80
N THR A 179 8.04 -4.52 -16.40
CA THR A 179 8.19 -3.99 -17.76
C THR A 179 9.35 -3.00 -17.85
N LEU A 180 9.40 -2.02 -16.94
CA LEU A 180 10.50 -1.05 -16.88
C LEU A 180 11.87 -1.70 -16.67
N LYS A 181 11.95 -2.76 -15.85
CA LYS A 181 13.21 -3.47 -15.58
C LYS A 181 13.81 -4.15 -16.81
N ARG A 182 12.99 -4.43 -17.83
CA ARG A 182 13.41 -5.02 -19.11
C ARG A 182 13.79 -3.97 -20.16
N MET A 183 13.52 -2.69 -19.90
CA MET A 183 13.77 -1.58 -20.82
C MET A 183 15.19 -1.02 -20.66
N SER A 184 15.75 -0.48 -21.75
CA SER A 184 16.93 0.40 -21.67
C SER A 184 16.59 1.74 -21.02
N VAL A 185 17.59 2.47 -20.53
CA VAL A 185 17.39 3.79 -19.90
C VAL A 185 16.69 4.78 -20.85
N GLU A 186 17.02 4.73 -22.16
CA GLU A 186 16.36 5.59 -23.15
C GLU A 186 14.89 5.24 -23.35
N GLN A 187 14.57 3.93 -23.37
CA GLN A 187 13.18 3.48 -23.44
C GLN A 187 12.40 3.88 -22.17
N MET A 188 13.01 3.74 -20.99
CA MET A 188 12.42 4.21 -19.73
C MET A 188 12.15 5.72 -19.75
N LYS A 189 13.08 6.52 -20.30
CA LYS A 189 12.90 7.97 -20.46
C LYS A 189 11.68 8.30 -21.35
N LYS A 190 11.54 7.65 -22.50
CA LYS A 190 10.39 7.84 -23.40
C LYS A 190 9.09 7.40 -22.76
N SER A 191 9.11 6.26 -22.04
CA SER A 191 7.92 5.71 -21.38
C SER A 191 7.47 6.54 -20.18
N TYR A 192 8.34 7.35 -19.57
CA TYR A 192 8.03 8.12 -18.38
C TYR A 192 6.87 9.10 -18.60
N ASN A 193 6.98 9.97 -19.61
CA ASN A 193 5.94 10.94 -19.92
C ASN A 193 4.63 10.27 -20.35
N TYR A 194 4.74 9.20 -21.14
CA TYR A 194 3.59 8.42 -21.58
C TYR A 194 2.86 7.75 -20.41
N SER A 195 3.62 7.16 -19.49
CA SER A 195 3.07 6.56 -18.27
C SER A 195 2.41 7.60 -17.36
N LEU A 196 3.04 8.79 -17.21
CA LEU A 196 2.45 9.91 -16.48
C LEU A 196 1.11 10.33 -17.06
N ALA A 197 1.03 10.45 -18.40
CA ALA A 197 -0.20 10.82 -19.07
C ALA A 197 -1.30 9.76 -18.87
N ILE A 198 -1.00 8.48 -19.09
CA ILE A 198 -1.98 7.39 -18.95
C ILE A 198 -2.47 7.27 -17.51
N VAL A 199 -1.56 7.14 -16.55
CA VAL A 199 -1.97 6.99 -15.14
C VAL A 199 -2.64 8.26 -14.64
N GLY A 200 -2.19 9.43 -15.11
CA GLY A 200 -2.83 10.71 -14.83
C GLY A 200 -4.28 10.75 -15.35
N MET A 201 -4.52 10.36 -16.61
CA MET A 201 -5.87 10.33 -17.19
C MET A 201 -6.79 9.34 -16.46
N ILE A 202 -6.31 8.12 -16.19
CA ILE A 202 -7.09 7.09 -15.47
C ILE A 202 -7.41 7.57 -14.06
N SER A 203 -6.43 8.10 -13.36
CA SER A 203 -6.61 8.58 -11.98
C SER A 203 -7.51 9.81 -11.94
N PHE A 204 -7.39 10.72 -12.91
CA PHE A 204 -8.29 11.85 -13.03
C PHE A 204 -9.72 11.39 -13.35
N GLY A 205 -9.88 10.43 -14.28
CA GLY A 205 -11.18 9.82 -14.56
C GLY A 205 -11.79 9.14 -13.35
N SER A 206 -10.98 8.56 -12.46
CA SER A 206 -11.45 7.94 -11.22
C SER A 206 -12.05 8.95 -10.22
N LEU A 207 -11.80 10.26 -10.37
CA LEU A 207 -12.44 11.30 -9.56
C LEU A 207 -13.98 11.31 -9.76
N MET A 208 -14.49 10.80 -10.87
CA MET A 208 -15.93 10.62 -11.07
C MET A 208 -16.55 9.65 -10.06
N LEU A 209 -15.76 8.73 -9.48
CA LEU A 209 -16.22 7.80 -8.44
C LEU A 209 -16.58 8.50 -7.12
N TYR A 210 -16.24 9.77 -6.97
CA TYR A 210 -16.64 10.55 -5.79
C TYR A 210 -18.14 10.55 -5.56
N TYR A 211 -18.92 10.80 -6.60
CA TYR A 211 -20.38 10.91 -6.49
C TYR A 211 -21.05 9.59 -6.07
N PRO A 212 -20.81 8.45 -6.74
CA PRO A 212 -21.40 7.19 -6.31
C PRO A 212 -20.96 6.77 -4.92
N LEU A 213 -19.71 7.03 -4.51
CA LEU A 213 -19.26 6.76 -3.14
C LEU A 213 -20.01 7.62 -2.12
N CYS A 214 -20.23 8.91 -2.41
CA CYS A 214 -21.05 9.77 -1.55
C CYS A 214 -22.49 9.28 -1.42
N VAL A 215 -23.10 8.78 -2.54
CA VAL A 215 -24.45 8.20 -2.50
C VAL A 215 -24.49 6.98 -1.61
N ILE A 216 -23.53 6.08 -1.72
CA ILE A 216 -23.42 4.87 -0.87
C ILE A 216 -23.35 5.25 0.61
N VAL A 217 -22.50 6.21 0.97
CA VAL A 217 -22.36 6.63 2.38
C VAL A 217 -23.66 7.24 2.89
N LYS A 218 -24.27 8.13 2.13
CA LYS A 218 -25.55 8.78 2.53
C LYS A 218 -26.72 7.80 2.64
N SER A 219 -26.73 6.73 1.86
CA SER A 219 -27.85 5.78 1.82
C SER A 219 -27.69 4.62 2.80
N PHE A 220 -26.46 4.15 3.03
CA PHE A 220 -26.20 2.91 3.77
C PHE A 220 -25.34 3.09 5.02
N LEU A 221 -24.60 4.21 5.13
CA LEU A 221 -23.59 4.41 6.18
C LEU A 221 -23.76 5.78 6.82
N ILE A 222 -24.98 6.08 7.26
CA ILE A 222 -25.40 7.40 7.78
C ILE A 222 -24.52 7.87 8.95
N GLU A 223 -24.05 6.95 9.79
CA GLU A 223 -23.15 7.24 10.91
C GLU A 223 -21.81 7.87 10.47
N TYR A 224 -21.42 7.69 9.21
CA TYR A 224 -20.17 8.21 8.66
C TYR A 224 -20.35 9.41 7.72
N ILE A 225 -21.51 10.06 7.73
CA ILE A 225 -21.80 11.23 6.86
C ILE A 225 -20.75 12.33 7.03
N ASP A 226 -20.28 12.57 8.23
CA ASP A 226 -19.29 13.62 8.54
C ASP A 226 -17.93 13.33 7.91
N SER A 227 -17.63 12.06 7.57
CA SER A 227 -16.42 11.69 6.85
C SER A 227 -16.37 12.25 5.43
N LEU A 228 -17.52 12.57 4.82
CA LEU A 228 -17.61 13.10 3.48
C LEU A 228 -16.91 14.45 3.32
N VAL A 229 -16.85 15.27 4.37
CA VAL A 229 -16.14 16.56 4.35
C VAL A 229 -14.63 16.31 4.23
N ILE A 230 -14.10 15.39 5.04
CA ILE A 230 -12.68 14.96 5.00
C ILE A 230 -12.38 14.31 3.67
N PHE A 231 -13.24 13.39 3.23
CA PHE A 231 -13.15 12.69 1.96
C PHE A 231 -13.06 13.65 0.78
N ARG A 232 -13.89 14.70 0.76
CA ARG A 232 -13.89 15.73 -0.28
C ARG A 232 -12.52 16.43 -0.43
N ILE A 233 -11.86 16.74 0.69
CA ILE A 233 -10.55 17.39 0.68
C ILE A 233 -9.47 16.44 0.21
N LEU A 234 -9.51 15.19 0.66
CA LEU A 234 -8.48 14.19 0.36
C LEU A 234 -8.66 13.53 -1.01
N PHE A 235 -9.86 13.53 -1.58
CA PHE A 235 -10.16 12.78 -2.80
C PHE A 235 -9.27 13.15 -4.00
N PRO A 236 -8.95 14.41 -4.28
CA PRO A 236 -8.03 14.77 -5.34
C PRO A 236 -6.61 14.21 -5.18
N SER A 237 -6.20 13.88 -3.93
CA SER A 237 -4.90 13.28 -3.67
C SER A 237 -4.73 11.88 -4.28
N ILE A 238 -5.81 11.22 -4.66
CA ILE A 238 -5.78 9.91 -5.34
C ILE A 238 -4.92 9.98 -6.59
N THR A 239 -5.11 11.01 -7.42
CA THR A 239 -4.34 11.19 -8.66
C THR A 239 -2.85 11.34 -8.37
N ILE A 240 -2.52 12.14 -7.38
CA ILE A 240 -1.12 12.38 -6.98
C ILE A 240 -0.51 11.10 -6.38
N ASN A 241 -1.25 10.43 -5.51
CA ASN A 241 -0.81 9.18 -4.91
C ASN A 241 -0.57 8.09 -5.97
N ALA A 242 -1.48 7.94 -6.94
CA ALA A 242 -1.33 7.00 -8.04
C ALA A 242 -0.05 7.27 -8.84
N ILE A 243 0.22 8.51 -9.20
CA ILE A 243 1.42 8.89 -9.93
C ILE A 243 2.68 8.59 -9.12
N ILE A 244 2.72 8.97 -7.83
CA ILE A 244 3.88 8.71 -6.97
C ILE A 244 4.11 7.22 -6.82
N SER A 245 3.10 6.47 -6.38
CA SER A 245 3.23 5.06 -6.00
C SER A 245 3.46 4.14 -7.19
N MET A 246 2.83 4.44 -8.34
CA MET A 246 2.90 3.56 -9.50
C MET A 246 4.05 3.91 -10.43
N ILE A 247 4.24 5.20 -10.72
CA ILE A 247 5.22 5.61 -11.72
C ILE A 247 6.54 5.96 -11.07
N MET A 248 6.55 6.95 -10.19
CA MET A 248 7.81 7.48 -9.67
C MET A 248 8.60 6.43 -8.90
N ILE A 249 7.94 5.72 -7.97
CA ILE A 249 8.59 4.64 -7.20
C ILE A 249 9.09 3.54 -8.12
N SER A 250 8.30 3.14 -9.14
CA SER A 250 8.71 2.10 -10.09
C SER A 250 9.93 2.51 -10.92
N HIS A 251 10.01 3.77 -11.34
CA HIS A 251 11.17 4.30 -12.05
C HIS A 251 12.41 4.40 -11.16
N TYR A 252 12.29 4.86 -9.91
CA TYR A 252 13.42 4.86 -8.96
C TYR A 252 13.96 3.44 -8.74
N LYS A 253 13.08 2.47 -8.55
CA LYS A 253 13.43 1.05 -8.39
C LYS A 253 14.08 0.46 -9.66
N ALA A 254 13.54 0.76 -10.84
CA ALA A 254 14.09 0.27 -12.12
C ALA A 254 15.48 0.84 -12.43
N LEU A 255 15.74 2.10 -12.05
CA LEU A 255 17.02 2.79 -12.22
C LEU A 255 18.08 2.39 -11.16
N GLY A 256 17.74 1.61 -10.13
CA GLY A 256 18.62 1.30 -9.02
C GLY A 256 18.92 2.51 -8.11
N LYS A 257 17.98 3.47 -8.04
CA LYS A 257 18.09 4.72 -7.27
C LYS A 257 17.28 4.67 -5.97
N GLU A 258 17.23 3.51 -5.32
CA GLU A 258 16.48 3.28 -4.08
C GLU A 258 16.93 4.19 -2.95
N LYS A 259 18.24 4.49 -2.88
CA LYS A 259 18.79 5.42 -1.87
C LYS A 259 18.29 6.85 -2.08
N GLU A 260 18.24 7.33 -3.32
CA GLU A 260 17.71 8.67 -3.63
C GLU A 260 16.23 8.75 -3.24
N TYR A 261 15.46 7.72 -3.57
CA TYR A 261 14.05 7.63 -3.18
C TYR A 261 13.89 7.62 -1.65
N PHE A 262 14.70 6.86 -0.93
CA PHE A 262 14.70 6.83 0.54
C PHE A 262 14.95 8.22 1.14
N TYR A 263 16.00 8.93 0.69
CA TYR A 263 16.31 10.28 1.19
C TYR A 263 15.16 11.27 0.93
N ILE A 264 14.58 11.25 -0.27
CA ILE A 264 13.42 12.10 -0.58
C ILE A 264 12.27 11.77 0.36
N SER A 265 11.96 10.50 0.55
CA SER A 265 10.87 10.08 1.44
C SER A 265 11.10 10.53 2.90
N VAL A 266 12.33 10.42 3.42
CA VAL A 266 12.66 10.90 4.77
C VAL A 266 12.45 12.42 4.89
N VAL A 267 12.91 13.20 3.92
CA VAL A 267 12.71 14.66 3.92
C VAL A 267 11.21 15.00 3.88
N ILE A 268 10.44 14.32 3.04
CA ILE A 268 8.99 14.53 2.96
C ILE A 268 8.28 14.09 4.25
N LEU A 269 8.73 13.03 4.91
CA LEU A 269 8.20 12.61 6.22
C LEU A 269 8.39 13.70 7.28
N ILE A 270 9.57 14.31 7.34
CA ILE A 270 9.85 15.42 8.26
C ILE A 270 8.94 16.60 7.96
N ILE A 271 8.81 16.96 6.67
CA ILE A 271 7.91 18.04 6.23
C ILE A 271 6.47 17.70 6.61
N SER A 272 6.03 16.44 6.42
CA SER A 272 4.70 15.96 6.81
C SER A 272 4.45 16.13 8.30
N ALA A 273 5.42 15.80 9.14
CA ALA A 273 5.30 15.98 10.59
C ALA A 273 5.15 17.46 10.96
N ILE A 274 5.94 18.36 10.34
CA ILE A 274 5.86 19.80 10.56
C ILE A 274 4.49 20.35 10.12
N PHE A 275 4.00 19.95 8.95
CA PHE A 275 2.69 20.41 8.44
C PHE A 275 1.54 19.93 9.32
N ASN A 276 1.56 18.66 9.77
CA ASN A 276 0.54 18.14 10.67
C ASN A 276 0.59 18.83 12.04
N MET A 277 1.78 19.09 12.58
CA MET A 277 1.93 19.84 13.82
C MET A 277 1.43 21.27 13.66
N GLY A 278 1.76 21.93 12.56
CA GLY A 278 1.24 23.28 12.22
C GLY A 278 -0.27 23.30 12.08
N ALA A 279 -0.87 22.29 11.44
CA ALA A 279 -2.30 22.15 11.29
C ALA A 279 -3.01 22.07 12.66
N TYR A 280 -2.42 21.36 13.62
CA TYR A 280 -2.95 21.29 14.99
C TYR A 280 -3.00 22.65 15.68
N PHE A 281 -1.92 23.43 15.57
CA PHE A 281 -1.86 24.76 16.21
C PHE A 281 -2.79 25.79 15.56
N VAL A 282 -2.99 25.69 14.23
CA VAL A 282 -3.78 26.66 13.47
C VAL A 282 -5.28 26.36 13.53
N SER A 283 -5.68 25.12 13.29
CA SER A 283 -7.11 24.80 13.09
C SER A 283 -7.75 24.03 14.23
N LYS A 284 -6.96 23.30 15.04
CA LYS A 284 -7.45 22.37 16.07
C LYS A 284 -8.62 21.48 15.59
N SER A 285 -8.64 21.17 14.30
CA SER A 285 -9.72 20.44 13.63
C SER A 285 -9.12 19.31 12.75
N PRO A 286 -9.79 18.15 12.64
CA PRO A 286 -9.39 17.08 11.72
C PRO A 286 -9.26 17.54 10.27
N LEU A 287 -10.01 18.54 9.85
CA LEU A 287 -9.94 19.12 8.50
C LEU A 287 -8.58 19.73 8.19
N GLY A 288 -7.94 20.36 9.19
CA GLY A 288 -6.59 20.92 9.03
C GLY A 288 -5.56 19.86 8.65
N PHE A 289 -5.67 18.67 9.24
CA PHE A 289 -4.79 17.54 8.90
C PHE A 289 -5.01 17.04 7.48
N SER A 290 -6.27 17.02 7.01
CA SER A 290 -6.58 16.64 5.62
C SER A 290 -5.94 17.61 4.61
N VAL A 291 -5.99 18.91 4.88
CA VAL A 291 -5.35 19.94 4.05
C VAL A 291 -3.84 19.80 4.10
N ALA A 292 -3.27 19.59 5.30
CA ALA A 292 -1.83 19.39 5.46
C ALA A 292 -1.35 18.17 4.65
N SER A 293 -2.06 17.04 4.75
CA SER A 293 -1.75 15.83 3.98
C SER A 293 -1.83 16.05 2.48
N MET A 294 -2.83 16.77 1.99
CA MET A 294 -2.95 17.12 0.58
C MET A 294 -1.75 17.95 0.10
N LEU A 295 -1.35 18.96 0.86
CA LEU A 295 -0.18 19.81 0.54
C LEU A 295 1.12 19.00 0.53
N VAL A 296 1.30 18.11 1.50
CA VAL A 296 2.47 17.21 1.56
C VAL A 296 2.54 16.31 0.34
N MET A 297 1.40 15.76 -0.13
CA MET A 297 1.36 14.94 -1.34
C MET A 297 1.77 15.73 -2.58
N VAL A 298 1.31 16.97 -2.72
CA VAL A 298 1.73 17.87 -3.81
C VAL A 298 3.24 18.12 -3.77
N LEU A 299 3.78 18.42 -2.59
CA LEU A 299 5.22 18.63 -2.41
C LEU A 299 6.03 17.38 -2.74
N TRP A 300 5.57 16.20 -2.29
CA TRP A 300 6.23 14.94 -2.59
C TRP A 300 6.28 14.68 -4.10
N TYR A 301 5.16 14.90 -4.79
CA TYR A 301 5.10 14.81 -6.24
C TYR A 301 6.13 15.75 -6.91
N ILE A 302 6.13 17.04 -6.55
CA ILE A 302 7.01 18.04 -7.17
C ILE A 302 8.48 17.68 -6.97
N VAL A 303 8.89 17.32 -5.75
CA VAL A 303 10.28 16.99 -5.43
C VAL A 303 10.72 15.71 -6.17
N SER A 304 9.89 14.65 -6.14
CA SER A 304 10.20 13.39 -6.79
C SER A 304 10.25 13.52 -8.31
N ASN A 305 9.30 14.26 -8.90
CA ASN A 305 9.24 14.49 -10.34
C ASN A 305 10.49 15.26 -10.83
N ARG A 306 10.81 16.40 -10.21
CA ARG A 306 11.98 17.20 -10.56
C ARG A 306 13.28 16.41 -10.49
N LYS A 307 13.40 15.52 -9.54
CA LYS A 307 14.60 14.68 -9.39
C LYS A 307 14.68 13.63 -10.51
N LEU A 308 13.57 12.97 -10.86
CA LEU A 308 13.52 12.02 -11.98
C LEU A 308 13.77 12.72 -13.32
N GLU A 309 13.20 13.87 -13.56
CA GLU A 309 13.44 14.68 -14.76
C GLU A 309 14.92 15.02 -14.94
N LYS A 310 15.60 15.44 -13.86
CA LYS A 310 17.05 15.64 -13.87
C LYS A 310 17.81 14.35 -14.20
N THR A 311 17.37 13.22 -13.66
CA THR A 311 17.98 11.92 -13.91
C THR A 311 17.89 11.51 -15.37
N TYR A 312 16.74 11.77 -16.00
CA TYR A 312 16.50 11.44 -17.40
C TYR A 312 16.97 12.55 -18.39
N ASN A 313 17.52 13.66 -17.89
CA ASN A 313 17.84 14.85 -18.72
C ASN A 313 16.63 15.28 -19.57
N ILE A 314 15.45 15.35 -18.96
CA ILE A 314 14.22 15.84 -19.60
C ILE A 314 14.15 17.35 -19.36
N ASN A 315 14.06 18.13 -20.45
CA ASN A 315 13.94 19.58 -20.35
C ASN A 315 12.47 19.94 -20.22
N THR A 316 12.01 20.18 -19.00
CA THR A 316 10.60 20.42 -18.62
C THR A 316 9.97 21.66 -19.27
N LYS A 317 10.79 22.60 -19.77
CA LYS A 317 10.26 23.81 -20.44
C LYS A 317 9.50 23.52 -21.75
N ILE A 318 9.68 22.35 -22.34
CA ILE A 318 9.03 21.98 -23.61
C ILE A 318 7.72 21.21 -23.39
N ASN A 319 7.58 20.50 -22.27
CA ASN A 319 6.45 19.61 -22.03
C ASN A 319 5.27 20.23 -21.26
N SER A 320 5.31 21.51 -20.93
CA SER A 320 4.18 22.20 -20.30
C SER A 320 3.08 22.63 -21.29
N TYR A 321 3.22 22.28 -22.57
CA TYR A 321 2.28 22.62 -23.64
C TYR A 321 1.68 21.39 -24.36
N ILE A 322 1.88 20.20 -23.84
CA ILE A 322 1.18 18.97 -24.23
C ILE A 322 0.45 18.42 -23.01
#